data_d1cc1a052ffc38ef36dce153e493770d
#
_entry.id   d1cc1a052ffc38ef36dce153e493770d
#
_cell.length_a   1.000
_cell.length_b   1.000
_cell.length_c   1.000
_cell.angle_alpha   90.00
_cell.angle_beta   90.00
_cell.angle_gamma   90.00
#
_symmetry.space_group_name_H-M   'P 1'
#
loop_
_entity.id
_entity.type
_entity.pdbx_description
1 polymer ?
#
loop_
_entity_poly.entity_id
_entity_poly.type
_entity_poly.pdbx_seq_one_letter_code
_entity_poly.pdbx_strand_id
1 'polypeptide(L)'
;MTTLLFSHPSAAEHDTGHGHPERADRIRAVLEALDAPEFESLVRREPPRADKAALARVHGEDYIDALLNAVPQRGYVRIDADTVMSPASGEAALRAAGALVAAVDAVMAGEATTA
;
A
#
# COMPACT_ATOMS: atom_id res chain seq x y z
N MET A 1 15.37 -13.01 16.32
CA MET A 1 14.17 -12.15 16.18
C MET A 1 14.02 -11.82 14.71
N THR A 2 12.82 -12.00 14.15
CA THR A 2 12.55 -11.74 12.73
C THR A 2 11.60 -10.56 12.61
N THR A 3 11.97 -9.59 11.76
CA THR A 3 11.13 -8.48 11.38
C THR A 3 10.82 -8.59 9.88
N LEU A 4 9.55 -8.56 9.52
CA LEU A 4 9.11 -8.56 8.13
C LEU A 4 8.97 -7.12 7.61
N LEU A 5 9.34 -6.91 6.37
CA LEU A 5 9.08 -5.66 5.66
C LEU A 5 8.23 -5.98 4.42
N PHE A 6 6.99 -5.52 4.42
CA PHE A 6 6.11 -5.65 3.27
C PHE A 6 6.19 -4.39 2.40
N SER A 7 6.45 -4.56 1.13
CA SER A 7 6.43 -3.48 0.15
C SER A 7 6.01 -4.01 -1.22
N HIS A 8 5.44 -3.14 -2.03
CA HIS A 8 5.03 -3.47 -3.40
C HIS A 8 5.35 -2.30 -4.34
N PRO A 9 5.81 -2.57 -5.57
CA PRO A 9 6.16 -1.51 -6.52
C PRO A 9 5.06 -0.50 -6.82
N SER A 10 3.78 -0.92 -6.72
CA SER A 10 2.64 -0.03 -6.97
C SER A 10 2.60 1.20 -6.06
N ALA A 11 3.19 1.13 -4.87
CA ALA A 11 3.25 2.28 -3.97
C ALA A 11 4.06 3.45 -4.58
N ALA A 12 5.10 3.15 -5.34
CA ALA A 12 5.90 4.14 -6.06
C ALA A 12 5.30 4.55 -7.41
N GLU A 13 4.28 3.85 -7.88
CA GLU A 13 3.56 4.14 -9.13
C GLU A 13 2.27 4.94 -8.88
N HIS A 14 1.83 5.01 -7.61
CA HIS A 14 0.72 5.88 -7.21
C HIS A 14 1.14 7.34 -7.36
N ASP A 15 0.60 8.00 -8.36
CA ASP A 15 0.93 9.37 -8.74
C ASP A 15 -0.25 10.29 -8.40
N THR A 16 0.02 11.31 -7.62
CA THR A 16 -0.98 12.28 -7.15
C THR A 16 -0.91 13.61 -7.89
N GLY A 17 -0.02 13.71 -8.89
CA GLY A 17 0.20 14.92 -9.65
C GLY A 17 1.28 15.82 -9.06
N HIS A 18 1.68 16.81 -9.86
CA HIS A 18 2.74 17.74 -9.48
C HIS A 18 2.36 18.59 -8.27
N GLY A 19 3.29 18.74 -7.33
CA GLY A 19 3.14 19.63 -6.18
C GLY A 19 2.31 19.06 -5.03
N HIS A 20 1.79 17.84 -5.14
CA HIS A 20 1.07 17.19 -4.04
C HIS A 20 2.04 16.73 -2.95
N PRO A 21 1.75 16.96 -1.65
CA PRO A 21 2.63 16.51 -0.56
C PRO A 21 2.71 14.98 -0.44
N GLU A 22 1.61 14.26 -0.73
CA GLU A 22 1.64 12.80 -0.91
C GLU A 22 2.12 12.49 -2.31
N ARG A 23 3.32 11.93 -2.41
CA ARG A 23 3.97 11.68 -3.71
C ARG A 23 4.89 10.47 -3.64
N ALA A 24 5.17 9.88 -4.79
CA ALA A 24 6.00 8.68 -4.92
C ALA A 24 7.42 8.85 -4.34
N ASP A 25 7.96 10.05 -4.33
CA ASP A 25 9.29 10.32 -3.77
C ASP A 25 9.38 10.00 -2.27
N ARG A 26 8.27 10.08 -1.55
CA ARG A 26 8.22 9.74 -0.12
C ARG A 26 8.53 8.26 0.11
N ILE A 27 7.83 7.38 -0.58
CA ILE A 27 8.06 5.93 -0.42
C ILE A 27 9.43 5.52 -1.00
N ARG A 28 9.87 6.14 -2.08
CA ARG A 28 11.22 5.90 -2.63
C ARG A 28 12.30 6.23 -1.62
N ALA A 29 12.20 7.37 -0.95
CA ALA A 29 13.14 7.78 0.09
C ALA A 29 13.16 6.79 1.28
N VAL A 30 12.00 6.29 1.70
CA VAL A 30 11.90 5.29 2.77
C VAL A 30 12.58 3.98 2.33
N LEU A 31 12.28 3.48 1.13
CA LEU A 31 12.84 2.23 0.64
C LEU A 31 14.37 2.34 0.45
N GLU A 32 14.86 3.46 -0.07
CA GLU A 32 16.29 3.73 -0.20
C GLU A 32 16.99 3.72 1.18
N ALA A 33 16.39 4.37 2.18
CA ALA A 33 16.93 4.35 3.54
C ALA A 33 16.98 2.93 4.12
N LEU A 34 15.97 2.10 3.82
CA LEU A 34 15.90 0.71 4.28
C LEU A 34 16.80 -0.26 3.49
N ASP A 35 17.51 0.21 2.47
CA ASP A 35 18.53 -0.56 1.76
C ASP A 35 19.92 -0.44 2.43
N ALA A 36 20.06 0.39 3.47
CA ALA A 36 21.29 0.53 4.21
C ALA A 36 21.66 -0.78 4.96
N PRO A 37 22.98 -1.04 5.17
CA PRO A 37 23.44 -2.30 5.76
C PRO A 37 22.85 -2.64 7.13
N GLU A 38 22.50 -1.64 7.93
CA GLU A 38 21.86 -1.86 9.23
C GLU A 38 20.47 -2.52 9.15
N PHE A 39 19.84 -2.52 7.97
CA PHE A 39 18.53 -3.11 7.71
C PHE A 39 18.58 -4.41 6.89
N GLU A 40 19.78 -4.98 6.68
CA GLU A 40 19.93 -6.21 5.89
C GLU A 40 19.22 -7.43 6.49
N SER A 41 18.97 -7.41 7.82
CA SER A 41 18.25 -8.48 8.51
C SER A 41 16.74 -8.47 8.30
N LEU A 42 16.17 -7.43 7.69
CA LEU A 42 14.75 -7.39 7.38
C LEU A 42 14.40 -8.45 6.34
N VAL A 43 13.38 -9.24 6.63
CA VAL A 43 12.84 -10.21 5.67
C VAL A 43 11.81 -9.52 4.79
N ARG A 44 12.15 -9.29 3.53
CA ARG A 44 11.32 -8.55 2.58
C ARG A 44 10.30 -9.48 1.93
N ARG A 45 9.06 -9.06 1.90
CA ARG A 45 7.93 -9.78 1.29
C ARG A 45 7.07 -8.83 0.47
N GLU A 46 6.51 -9.34 -0.62
CA GLU A 46 5.44 -8.65 -1.32
C GLU A 46 4.10 -8.97 -0.66
N PRO A 47 3.26 -7.96 -0.41
CA PRO A 47 1.94 -8.20 0.15
C PRO A 47 0.97 -8.74 -0.90
N PRO A 48 -0.02 -9.55 -0.49
CA PRO A 48 -1.16 -9.83 -1.36
C PRO A 48 -2.03 -8.58 -1.52
N ARG A 49 -2.93 -8.59 -2.49
CA ARG A 49 -4.04 -7.65 -2.50
C ARG A 49 -4.99 -7.99 -1.35
N ALA A 50 -5.48 -6.98 -0.65
CA ALA A 50 -6.59 -7.20 0.29
C ALA A 50 -7.81 -7.69 -0.48
N ASP A 51 -8.51 -8.69 0.06
CA ASP A 51 -9.78 -9.10 -0.51
C ASP A 51 -10.91 -8.14 -0.09
N LYS A 52 -12.01 -8.16 -0.85
CA LYS A 52 -13.15 -7.29 -0.57
C LYS A 52 -13.76 -7.56 0.81
N ALA A 53 -13.75 -8.80 1.27
CA ALA A 53 -14.30 -9.16 2.58
C ALA A 53 -13.51 -8.50 3.72
N ALA A 54 -12.18 -8.42 3.61
CA ALA A 54 -11.34 -7.72 4.59
C ALA A 54 -11.64 -6.21 4.61
N LEU A 55 -11.77 -5.60 3.44
CA LEU A 55 -12.12 -4.18 3.31
C LEU A 55 -13.53 -3.88 3.85
N ALA A 56 -14.48 -4.79 3.61
CA ALA A 56 -15.88 -4.64 4.03
C ALA A 56 -16.09 -4.72 5.56
N ARG A 57 -15.07 -5.13 6.32
CA ARG A 57 -15.12 -5.08 7.78
C ARG A 57 -15.12 -3.66 8.34
N VAL A 58 -14.58 -2.69 7.58
CA VAL A 58 -14.43 -1.29 8.03
C VAL A 58 -15.04 -0.29 7.06
N HIS A 59 -15.42 -0.70 5.85
CA HIS A 59 -16.01 0.13 4.82
C HIS A 59 -17.29 -0.48 4.28
N GLY A 60 -18.24 0.35 3.87
CA GLY A 60 -19.41 -0.12 3.11
C GLY A 60 -18.99 -0.70 1.76
N GLU A 61 -19.63 -1.79 1.34
CA GLU A 61 -19.31 -2.44 0.05
C GLU A 61 -19.52 -1.51 -1.14
N ASP A 62 -20.59 -0.71 -1.10
CA ASP A 62 -20.88 0.28 -2.16
C ASP A 62 -19.76 1.32 -2.29
N TYR A 63 -19.19 1.75 -1.16
CA TYR A 63 -18.05 2.67 -1.16
C TYR A 63 -16.81 2.03 -1.77
N ILE A 64 -16.51 0.78 -1.40
CA ILE A 64 -15.38 0.03 -1.94
C ILE A 64 -15.51 -0.09 -3.46
N ASP A 65 -16.68 -0.51 -3.93
CA ASP A 65 -16.94 -0.67 -5.36
C ASP A 65 -16.86 0.66 -6.10
N ALA A 66 -17.43 1.71 -5.55
CA ALA A 66 -17.41 3.05 -6.15
C ALA A 66 -15.97 3.57 -6.26
N LEU A 67 -15.14 3.39 -5.21
CA LEU A 67 -13.77 3.85 -5.22
C LEU A 67 -12.93 3.09 -6.25
N LEU A 68 -13.01 1.76 -6.28
CA LEU A 68 -12.25 0.94 -7.21
C LEU A 68 -12.69 1.16 -8.67
N ASN A 69 -13.96 1.38 -8.91
CA ASN A 69 -14.48 1.70 -10.24
C ASN A 69 -14.09 3.11 -10.70
N ALA A 70 -13.79 4.01 -9.78
CA ALA A 70 -13.35 5.37 -10.10
C ALA A 70 -11.86 5.45 -10.49
N VAL A 71 -11.08 4.39 -10.31
CA VAL A 71 -9.67 4.37 -10.71
C VAL A 71 -9.56 4.64 -12.22
N PRO A 72 -8.82 5.69 -12.65
CA PRO A 72 -8.76 6.03 -14.05
C PRO A 72 -7.85 5.07 -14.83
N GLN A 73 -8.12 4.91 -16.12
CA GLN A 73 -7.21 4.16 -17.01
C GLN A 73 -6.03 5.04 -17.47
N ARG A 74 -6.18 6.36 -17.39
CA ARG A 74 -5.13 7.35 -17.69
C ARG A 74 -5.45 8.66 -16.99
N GLY A 75 -4.40 9.44 -16.73
CA GLY A 75 -4.56 10.74 -16.06
C GLY A 75 -4.93 10.61 -14.60
N TYR A 76 -5.71 11.54 -14.11
CA TYR A 76 -6.02 11.70 -12.71
C TYR A 76 -7.52 11.81 -12.46
N VAL A 77 -7.95 11.29 -11.30
CA VAL A 77 -9.28 11.51 -10.74
C VAL A 77 -9.12 12.06 -9.33
N ARG A 78 -9.74 13.19 -9.06
CA ARG A 78 -9.78 13.78 -7.73
C ARG A 78 -10.98 13.24 -6.97
N ILE A 79 -10.74 12.62 -5.82
CA ILE A 79 -11.80 12.10 -4.94
C ILE A 79 -12.27 13.19 -3.98
N ASP A 80 -11.35 13.93 -3.41
CA ASP A 80 -11.60 15.11 -2.58
C ASP A 80 -10.44 16.11 -2.73
N ALA A 81 -10.40 17.14 -1.87
CA ALA A 81 -9.39 18.20 -1.97
C ALA A 81 -7.95 17.68 -1.86
N ASP A 82 -7.74 16.58 -1.14
CA ASP A 82 -6.41 16.05 -0.81
C ASP A 82 -6.16 14.65 -1.39
N THR A 83 -7.13 14.04 -2.05
CA THR A 83 -7.06 12.67 -2.53
C THR A 83 -7.17 12.62 -4.05
N VAL A 84 -6.09 12.23 -4.70
CA VAL A 84 -6.00 12.10 -6.14
C VAL A 84 -5.62 10.66 -6.50
N MET A 85 -6.29 10.08 -7.48
CA MET A 85 -5.98 8.76 -8.02
C MET A 85 -5.42 8.87 -9.44
N SER A 86 -4.48 8.00 -9.74
CA SER A 86 -3.93 7.70 -11.06
C SER A 86 -4.13 6.20 -11.37
N PRO A 87 -3.74 5.69 -12.54
CA PRO A 87 -4.01 4.29 -12.90
C PRO A 87 -3.51 3.24 -11.92
N ALA A 88 -2.38 3.47 -11.24
CA ALA A 88 -1.82 2.52 -10.27
C ALA A 88 -2.39 2.67 -8.85
N SER A 89 -3.23 3.67 -8.59
CA SER A 89 -3.70 3.99 -7.23
C SER A 89 -4.58 2.89 -6.62
N GLY A 90 -5.41 2.22 -7.42
CA GLY A 90 -6.24 1.10 -6.96
C GLY A 90 -5.39 -0.09 -6.51
N GLU A 91 -4.40 -0.47 -7.30
CA GLU A 91 -3.46 -1.54 -6.94
C GLU A 91 -2.67 -1.17 -5.68
N ALA A 92 -2.17 0.06 -5.61
CA ALA A 92 -1.43 0.54 -4.44
C ALA A 92 -2.28 0.48 -3.15
N ALA A 93 -3.55 0.89 -3.22
CA ALA A 93 -4.48 0.83 -2.09
C ALA A 93 -4.74 -0.61 -1.65
N LEU A 94 -4.99 -1.53 -2.58
CA LEU A 94 -5.24 -2.94 -2.28
C LEU A 94 -4.00 -3.62 -1.68
N ARG A 95 -2.81 -3.31 -2.20
CA ARG A 95 -1.56 -3.86 -1.67
C ARG A 95 -1.20 -3.28 -0.30
N ALA A 96 -1.48 -2.01 -0.05
CA ALA A 96 -1.25 -1.39 1.25
C ALA A 96 -2.14 -2.02 2.34
N ALA A 97 -3.43 -2.18 2.06
CA ALA A 97 -4.34 -2.86 2.97
C ALA A 97 -3.96 -4.33 3.16
N GLY A 98 -3.61 -5.02 2.07
CA GLY A 98 -3.15 -6.42 2.11
C GLY A 98 -1.85 -6.58 2.89
N ALA A 99 -0.94 -5.60 2.81
CA ALA A 99 0.30 -5.60 3.56
C ALA A 99 0.05 -5.60 5.08
N LEU A 100 -0.85 -4.74 5.55
CA LEU A 100 -1.15 -4.67 6.97
C LEU A 100 -1.83 -5.94 7.47
N VAL A 101 -2.80 -6.47 6.72
CA VAL A 101 -3.47 -7.74 7.07
C VAL A 101 -2.45 -8.88 7.12
N ALA A 102 -1.61 -9.04 6.10
CA ALA A 102 -0.59 -10.08 6.05
C ALA A 102 0.47 -9.93 7.16
N ALA A 103 0.83 -8.69 7.50
CA ALA A 103 1.76 -8.41 8.59
C ALA A 103 1.20 -8.88 9.95
N VAL A 104 -0.06 -8.53 10.24
CA VAL A 104 -0.74 -8.96 11.46
C VAL A 104 -0.86 -10.49 11.50
N ASP A 105 -1.29 -11.11 10.41
CA ASP A 105 -1.44 -12.57 10.33
C ASP A 105 -0.11 -13.29 10.57
N ALA A 106 0.98 -12.82 9.97
CA ALA A 106 2.31 -13.41 10.14
C ALA A 106 2.82 -13.32 11.58
N VAL A 107 2.62 -12.17 12.23
CA VAL A 107 3.00 -12.00 13.65
C VAL A 107 2.14 -12.88 14.55
N MET A 108 0.84 -12.92 14.32
CA MET A 108 -0.10 -13.76 15.11
C MET A 108 0.15 -15.25 14.92
N ALA A 109 0.59 -15.67 13.73
CA ALA A 109 0.97 -17.06 13.46
C ALA A 109 2.35 -17.44 14.01
N GLY A 110 3.10 -16.49 14.56
CA GLY A 110 4.44 -16.73 15.09
C GLY A 110 5.53 -16.83 14.00
N GLU A 111 5.26 -16.42 12.77
CA GLU A 111 6.24 -16.40 11.68
C GLU A 111 7.30 -15.32 11.87
N ALA A 112 6.95 -14.26 12.55
CA ALA A 112 7.82 -13.14 12.85
C ALA A 112 7.46 -12.52 14.20
N THR A 113 8.42 -11.82 14.79
CA THR A 113 8.22 -11.10 16.05
C THR A 113 7.56 -9.75 15.80
N THR A 114 7.91 -9.14 14.69
CA THR A 114 7.43 -7.80 14.26
C THR A 114 7.31 -7.72 12.75
N ALA A 115 6.54 -6.78 12.28
CA ALA A 115 6.40 -6.48 10.87
C ALA A 115 6.14 -4.99 10.64
#